data_d45bf2509e2edaecac8b0d23c8f0cc06
#
_entry.id   d45bf2509e2edaecac8b0d23c8f0cc06
#
_cell.length_a   1.000
_cell.length_b   1.000
_cell.length_c   1.000
_cell.angle_alpha   90.00
_cell.angle_beta   90.00
_cell.angle_gamma   90.00
#
_symmetry.space_group_name_H-M   'P 1'
#
loop_
_entity.id
_entity.type
_entity.pdbx_description
1 polymer ?
#
loop_
_entity_poly.entity_id
_entity_poly.type
_entity_poly.pdbx_seq_one_letter_code
_entity_poly.pdbx_strand_id
1 'polypeptide(L)'
;EVLTGKTQQKFFNPDEAENFYYWGTYDVDFNKRTDLDVKDLDCKEANRKIDELMSQGYGTIVIKNPQGKHSLGVGVLNKLNLIFEGSLGYFGVGSIDGPIVRVNGRVGWSCAENMMAGKVVIEKNAGSCFGAAIRGGDLICKGSVGARTGIDQKGGSIIVGGDAGAFTGFMMQRGRIVILGDVGINLGDSMYDGTIYVGGKIGSFGSDAIESPMTKDDMEWLKRKLKVAEI
;
A
#
# COMPACT_ATOMS: atom_id res chain seq x y z
N GLU A 1 -1.35 -3.81 -33.81
CA GLU A 1 -2.14 -2.59 -33.65
C GLU A 1 -3.48 -2.84 -32.98
N VAL A 2 -4.28 -3.63 -33.63
CA VAL A 2 -5.63 -3.93 -33.17
C VAL A 2 -5.68 -4.69 -31.87
N LEU A 3 -4.67 -5.44 -31.58
CA LEU A 3 -4.63 -6.32 -30.42
C LEU A 3 -4.17 -5.61 -29.16
N THR A 4 -3.20 -4.76 -29.28
CA THR A 4 -2.60 -4.08 -28.15
C THR A 4 -3.56 -3.12 -27.45
N GLY A 5 -4.33 -2.36 -28.22
CA GLY A 5 -5.27 -1.43 -27.62
C GLY A 5 -6.47 -2.06 -26.93
N LYS A 6 -6.85 -3.26 -27.32
CA LYS A 6 -8.14 -3.85 -26.89
C LYS A 6 -8.05 -4.71 -25.66
N THR A 7 -6.96 -5.39 -25.48
CA THR A 7 -6.79 -6.29 -24.35
C THR A 7 -6.34 -5.58 -23.09
N GLN A 8 -5.62 -4.49 -23.23
CA GLN A 8 -5.11 -3.75 -22.09
C GLN A 8 -6.17 -2.91 -21.37
N GLN A 9 -7.21 -2.51 -22.10
CA GLN A 9 -8.14 -1.50 -21.60
C GLN A 9 -9.23 -2.02 -20.68
N LYS A 10 -9.45 -3.31 -20.60
CA LYS A 10 -10.70 -3.79 -19.96
C LYS A 10 -10.51 -4.68 -18.75
N PHE A 11 -9.33 -5.17 -18.48
CA PHE A 11 -9.14 -6.03 -17.32
C PHE A 11 -8.67 -5.31 -16.06
N PHE A 12 -8.00 -4.17 -16.20
CA PHE A 12 -7.54 -3.39 -15.05
C PHE A 12 -7.42 -1.91 -15.44
N ASN A 13 -8.51 -1.17 -15.35
CA ASN A 13 -8.43 0.26 -15.26
C ASN A 13 -8.01 0.59 -13.82
N PRO A 14 -6.86 1.26 -13.57
CA PRO A 14 -6.46 1.65 -12.22
C PRO A 14 -7.50 2.50 -11.49
N ASP A 15 -8.28 3.28 -12.25
CA ASP A 15 -9.37 4.09 -11.69
C ASP A 15 -10.62 3.26 -11.39
N GLU A 16 -10.79 2.10 -12.00
CA GLU A 16 -11.87 1.15 -11.72
C GLU A 16 -11.48 0.14 -10.62
N ALA A 17 -10.21 -0.05 -10.33
CA ALA A 17 -9.77 -0.86 -9.20
C ALA A 17 -10.26 -0.29 -7.86
N GLU A 18 -10.54 1.01 -7.80
CA GLU A 18 -11.25 1.63 -6.68
C GLU A 18 -12.69 1.12 -6.52
N ASN A 19 -13.25 0.53 -7.58
CA ASN A 19 -14.61 -0.01 -7.63
C ASN A 19 -14.64 -1.54 -7.61
N PHE A 20 -13.55 -2.21 -7.34
CA PHE A 20 -13.54 -3.66 -7.17
C PHE A 20 -14.21 -3.98 -5.84
N TYR A 21 -15.47 -4.38 -5.89
CA TYR A 21 -16.28 -4.66 -4.72
C TYR A 21 -16.08 -6.11 -4.28
N TYR A 22 -15.10 -6.37 -3.45
CA TYR A 22 -15.16 -7.50 -2.55
C TYR A 22 -16.00 -7.08 -1.33
N TRP A 23 -17.13 -7.74 -1.14
CA TRP A 23 -18.06 -7.39 -0.04
C TRP A 23 -17.57 -7.87 1.33
N GLY A 24 -16.52 -8.67 1.34
CA GLY A 24 -16.02 -9.31 2.54
C GLY A 24 -16.82 -10.56 2.92
N THR A 25 -16.29 -11.28 3.91
CA THR A 25 -16.94 -12.48 4.44
C THR A 25 -17.99 -12.12 5.49
N TYR A 26 -17.80 -11.01 6.17
CA TYR A 26 -18.62 -10.59 7.32
C TYR A 26 -19.32 -9.26 7.04
N ASP A 27 -20.58 -9.17 7.53
CA ASP A 27 -21.29 -7.89 7.59
C ASP A 27 -20.85 -7.13 8.85
N VAL A 28 -20.25 -5.96 8.66
CA VAL A 28 -19.68 -5.16 9.75
C VAL A 28 -20.27 -3.75 9.78
N ASP A 29 -20.50 -3.24 10.99
CA ASP A 29 -20.93 -1.86 11.22
C ASP A 29 -19.70 -1.00 11.58
N PHE A 30 -19.36 -0.01 10.73
CA PHE A 30 -18.24 0.91 10.95
C PHE A 30 -18.35 1.73 12.24
N ASN A 31 -19.57 1.92 12.76
CA ASN A 31 -19.79 2.59 14.04
C ASN A 31 -19.58 1.68 15.24
N LYS A 32 -19.63 0.36 15.04
CA LYS A 32 -19.33 -0.63 16.08
C LYS A 32 -17.83 -0.75 16.27
N ARG A 33 -17.34 -0.17 17.36
CA ARG A 33 -15.92 -0.05 17.66
C ARG A 33 -15.51 -0.89 18.85
N THR A 34 -14.30 -1.44 18.83
CA THR A 34 -13.66 -2.12 19.95
C THR A 34 -12.17 -1.91 19.95
N ASP A 35 -11.55 -2.12 21.14
CA ASP A 35 -10.12 -2.16 21.33
C ASP A 35 -9.67 -3.62 21.50
N LEU A 36 -8.55 -3.98 20.88
CA LEU A 36 -7.89 -5.28 21.01
C LEU A 36 -6.45 -5.05 21.48
N ASP A 37 -6.16 -5.43 22.73
CA ASP A 37 -4.78 -5.43 23.22
C ASP A 37 -4.08 -6.72 22.78
N VAL A 38 -2.98 -6.58 22.02
CA VAL A 38 -2.22 -7.71 21.50
C VAL A 38 -0.88 -7.90 22.21
N LYS A 39 -0.66 -7.23 23.35
CA LYS A 39 0.62 -7.26 24.06
C LYS A 39 1.14 -8.67 24.30
N ASP A 40 0.31 -9.50 24.89
CA ASP A 40 0.66 -10.85 25.33
C ASP A 40 0.22 -11.97 24.34
N LEU A 41 -0.25 -11.57 23.16
CA LEU A 41 -0.65 -12.50 22.09
C LEU A 41 0.48 -12.71 21.10
N ASP A 42 0.59 -13.92 20.58
CA ASP A 42 1.37 -14.13 19.37
C ASP A 42 0.65 -13.57 18.13
N CYS A 43 1.34 -13.52 16.99
CA CYS A 43 0.74 -12.92 15.78
C CYS A 43 -0.43 -13.75 15.23
N LYS A 44 -0.43 -15.06 15.38
CA LYS A 44 -1.50 -15.97 14.94
C LYS A 44 -2.76 -15.78 15.78
N GLU A 45 -2.60 -15.71 17.09
CA GLU A 45 -3.68 -15.44 18.03
C GLU A 45 -4.29 -14.05 17.81
N ALA A 46 -3.43 -13.03 17.60
CA ALA A 46 -3.89 -11.67 17.35
C ALA A 46 -4.70 -11.58 16.02
N ASN A 47 -4.22 -12.20 14.95
CA ASN A 47 -4.94 -12.22 13.68
C ASN A 47 -6.28 -12.99 13.78
N ARG A 48 -6.31 -14.11 14.51
CA ARG A 48 -7.56 -14.83 14.77
C ARG A 48 -8.56 -13.99 15.55
N LYS A 49 -8.12 -13.23 16.55
CA LYS A 49 -9.01 -12.32 17.29
C LYS A 49 -9.53 -11.17 16.43
N ILE A 50 -8.75 -10.66 15.49
CA ILE A 50 -9.25 -9.69 14.50
C ILE A 50 -10.38 -10.33 13.68
N ASP A 51 -10.21 -11.54 13.20
CA ASP A 51 -11.22 -12.27 12.44
C ASP A 51 -12.49 -12.55 13.27
N GLU A 52 -12.34 -12.99 14.52
CA GLU A 52 -13.44 -13.18 15.46
C GLU A 52 -14.25 -11.88 15.69
N LEU A 53 -13.56 -10.74 15.83
CA LEU A 53 -14.22 -9.44 16.01
C LEU A 53 -14.97 -9.00 14.74
N MET A 54 -14.40 -9.23 13.56
CA MET A 54 -15.10 -9.00 12.29
C MET A 54 -16.37 -9.87 12.21
N SER A 55 -16.28 -11.15 12.55
CA SER A 55 -17.45 -12.06 12.56
C SER A 55 -18.55 -11.63 13.54
N GLN A 56 -18.21 -10.88 14.58
CA GLN A 56 -19.15 -10.28 15.53
C GLN A 56 -19.69 -8.93 15.05
N GLY A 57 -19.35 -8.49 13.83
CA GLY A 57 -19.84 -7.26 13.20
C GLY A 57 -19.10 -5.99 13.60
N TYR A 58 -17.91 -6.08 14.22
CA TYR A 58 -17.10 -4.88 14.49
C TYR A 58 -16.48 -4.35 13.21
N GLY A 59 -16.82 -3.12 12.83
CA GLY A 59 -16.29 -2.43 11.66
C GLY A 59 -15.19 -1.43 11.96
N THR A 60 -14.85 -1.21 13.25
CA THR A 60 -13.67 -0.43 13.66
C THR A 60 -12.96 -1.14 14.81
N ILE A 61 -11.74 -1.60 14.58
CA ILE A 61 -10.91 -2.31 15.56
C ILE A 61 -9.63 -1.51 15.80
N VAL A 62 -9.39 -1.14 17.06
CA VAL A 62 -8.15 -0.47 17.47
C VAL A 62 -7.23 -1.48 18.13
N ILE A 63 -6.10 -1.75 17.50
CA ILE A 63 -5.11 -2.71 17.95
C ILE A 63 -4.06 -1.99 18.81
N LYS A 64 -4.05 -2.29 20.11
CA LYS A 64 -3.14 -1.72 21.09
C LYS A 64 -1.91 -2.60 21.31
N ASN A 65 -0.78 -1.98 21.62
CA ASN A 65 0.48 -2.65 21.93
C ASN A 65 0.98 -3.64 20.86
N PRO A 66 0.99 -3.28 19.57
CA PRO A 66 1.48 -4.18 18.53
C PRO A 66 2.97 -4.50 18.64
N GLN A 67 3.78 -3.61 19.26
CA GLN A 67 5.18 -3.83 19.65
C GLN A 67 6.08 -4.40 18.53
N GLY A 68 5.86 -4.00 17.29
CA GLY A 68 6.65 -4.47 16.15
C GLY A 68 6.41 -5.94 15.77
N LYS A 69 5.28 -6.53 16.16
CA LYS A 69 4.93 -7.89 15.75
C LYS A 69 4.92 -8.05 14.23
N HIS A 70 5.51 -9.16 13.79
CA HIS A 70 5.51 -9.54 12.38
C HIS A 70 4.16 -10.11 11.95
N SER A 71 3.83 -10.01 10.67
CA SER A 71 2.64 -10.60 10.08
C SER A 71 1.33 -10.29 10.81
N LEU A 72 1.23 -9.10 11.43
CA LEU A 72 0.02 -8.67 12.11
C LEU A 72 -0.92 -7.94 11.14
N GLY A 73 -2.23 -8.25 11.19
CA GLY A 73 -3.25 -7.71 10.31
C GLY A 73 -3.20 -8.28 8.89
N VAL A 74 -2.63 -9.48 8.70
CA VAL A 74 -2.54 -10.14 7.38
C VAL A 74 -3.83 -10.84 7.00
N GLY A 75 -4.09 -10.91 5.69
CA GLY A 75 -5.21 -11.68 5.13
C GLY A 75 -6.59 -11.13 5.50
N VAL A 76 -6.69 -9.86 5.85
CA VAL A 76 -7.98 -9.22 6.13
C VAL A 76 -8.68 -8.91 4.81
N LEU A 77 -9.75 -9.64 4.53
CA LEU A 77 -10.51 -9.59 3.29
C LEU A 77 -11.90 -8.93 3.50
N ASN A 78 -11.95 -7.92 4.35
CA ASN A 78 -13.18 -7.20 4.68
C ASN A 78 -12.96 -5.69 4.63
N LYS A 79 -14.00 -4.96 4.27
CA LYS A 79 -14.03 -3.50 4.45
C LYS A 79 -14.29 -3.19 5.91
N LEU A 80 -13.29 -2.66 6.61
CA LEU A 80 -13.39 -2.19 7.99
C LEU A 80 -12.25 -1.20 8.26
N ASN A 81 -12.31 -0.54 9.41
CA ASN A 81 -11.21 0.29 9.91
C ASN A 81 -10.33 -0.51 10.86
N LEU A 82 -9.02 -0.62 10.54
CA LEU A 82 -8.01 -1.16 11.43
C LEU A 82 -7.04 -0.04 11.84
N ILE A 83 -6.91 0.21 13.13
CA ILE A 83 -6.03 1.25 13.66
C ILE A 83 -5.01 0.59 14.58
N PHE A 84 -3.74 0.62 14.20
CA PHE A 84 -2.64 0.09 15.02
C PHE A 84 -2.01 1.22 15.84
N GLU A 85 -2.14 1.18 17.15
CA GLU A 85 -1.52 2.14 18.06
C GLU A 85 -0.06 1.73 18.35
N GLY A 86 0.79 1.82 17.34
CA GLY A 86 2.22 1.50 17.43
C GLY A 86 2.79 0.97 16.10
N SER A 87 4.00 0.45 16.20
CA SER A 87 4.75 -0.05 15.04
C SER A 87 4.45 -1.52 14.75
N LEU A 88 4.53 -1.90 13.46
CA LEU A 88 4.47 -3.29 13.01
C LEU A 88 5.86 -3.77 12.55
N GLY A 89 6.05 -5.07 12.60
CA GLY A 89 7.24 -5.73 12.09
C GLY A 89 7.15 -6.00 10.59
N TYR A 90 7.80 -7.08 10.16
CA TYR A 90 7.82 -7.50 8.76
C TYR A 90 6.45 -8.03 8.34
N PHE A 91 6.10 -7.85 7.05
CA PHE A 91 4.89 -8.38 6.46
C PHE A 91 3.58 -7.92 7.17
N GLY A 92 3.62 -6.75 7.82
CA GLY A 92 2.42 -6.18 8.43
C GLY A 92 1.38 -5.84 7.36
N VAL A 93 0.12 -6.12 7.64
CA VAL A 93 -1.05 -5.89 6.76
C VAL A 93 -0.86 -6.43 5.34
N GLY A 94 -0.14 -7.56 5.19
CA GLY A 94 0.03 -8.24 3.90
C GLY A 94 -1.24 -8.94 3.43
N SER A 95 -1.37 -9.10 2.10
CA SER A 95 -2.47 -9.84 1.44
C SER A 95 -3.87 -9.40 1.87
N ILE A 96 -4.08 -8.10 2.01
CA ILE A 96 -5.38 -7.52 2.40
C ILE A 96 -6.23 -7.15 1.17
N ASP A 97 -7.56 -7.16 1.36
CA ASP A 97 -8.52 -6.73 0.35
C ASP A 97 -9.66 -5.93 0.99
N GLY A 98 -9.65 -4.62 0.80
CA GLY A 98 -10.72 -3.70 1.17
C GLY A 98 -10.59 -2.92 2.48
N PRO A 99 -9.77 -3.28 3.49
CA PRO A 99 -9.75 -2.52 4.75
C PRO A 99 -9.14 -1.13 4.59
N ILE A 100 -9.54 -0.24 5.51
CA ILE A 100 -8.89 1.05 5.74
C ILE A 100 -7.99 0.89 6.95
N VAL A 101 -6.69 0.95 6.74
CA VAL A 101 -5.68 0.69 7.77
C VAL A 101 -4.91 1.97 8.09
N ARG A 102 -4.73 2.25 9.37
CA ARG A 102 -3.80 3.28 9.86
C ARG A 102 -2.83 2.69 10.86
N VAL A 103 -1.54 2.89 10.63
CA VAL A 103 -0.47 2.48 11.54
C VAL A 103 0.19 3.72 12.13
N ASN A 104 -0.02 3.97 13.42
CA ASN A 104 0.51 5.14 14.13
C ASN A 104 2.01 5.00 14.48
N GLY A 105 2.72 4.14 13.77
CA GLY A 105 4.12 3.84 13.98
C GLY A 105 4.89 3.64 12.70
N ARG A 106 6.02 2.93 12.81
CA ARG A 106 6.83 2.45 11.69
C ARG A 106 6.36 1.05 11.28
N VAL A 107 6.75 0.65 10.07
CA VAL A 107 6.55 -0.73 9.62
C VAL A 107 7.87 -1.32 9.12
N GLY A 108 8.00 -2.62 9.25
CA GLY A 108 9.17 -3.36 8.76
C GLY A 108 9.12 -3.61 7.26
N TRP A 109 9.85 -4.63 6.81
CA TRP A 109 9.93 -5.00 5.39
C TRP A 109 8.63 -5.65 4.91
N SER A 110 8.36 -5.55 3.61
CA SER A 110 7.20 -6.17 2.95
C SER A 110 5.84 -5.78 3.56
N CYS A 111 5.73 -4.57 4.11
CA CYS A 111 4.42 -4.09 4.54
C CYS A 111 3.49 -3.93 3.35
N ALA A 112 2.22 -4.36 3.51
CA ALA A 112 1.17 -4.36 2.49
C ALA A 112 1.54 -5.15 1.21
N GLU A 113 2.42 -6.14 1.32
CA GLU A 113 2.71 -7.05 0.19
C GLU A 113 1.44 -7.73 -0.29
N ASN A 114 1.27 -7.83 -1.62
CA ASN A 114 0.08 -8.39 -2.28
C ASN A 114 -1.27 -7.70 -1.91
N MET A 115 -1.27 -6.44 -1.49
CA MET A 115 -2.51 -5.71 -1.26
C MET A 115 -3.37 -5.68 -2.53
N MET A 116 -4.65 -6.07 -2.41
CA MET A 116 -5.59 -6.13 -3.53
C MET A 116 -6.41 -4.85 -3.67
N ALA A 117 -6.91 -4.33 -2.54
CA ALA A 117 -7.70 -3.10 -2.48
C ALA A 117 -7.69 -2.52 -1.05
N GLY A 118 -8.23 -1.32 -0.90
CA GLY A 118 -8.32 -0.61 0.37
C GLY A 118 -7.39 0.59 0.46
N LYS A 119 -7.23 1.12 1.66
CA LYS A 119 -6.32 2.25 1.94
C LYS A 119 -5.44 1.90 3.13
N VAL A 120 -4.13 2.04 3.00
CA VAL A 120 -3.17 1.85 4.09
C VAL A 120 -2.37 3.14 4.30
N VAL A 121 -2.36 3.65 5.52
CA VAL A 121 -1.59 4.84 5.91
C VAL A 121 -0.60 4.48 7.00
N ILE A 122 0.68 4.69 6.73
CA ILE A 122 1.79 4.56 7.68
C ILE A 122 2.23 5.96 8.08
N GLU A 123 2.09 6.31 9.36
CA GLU A 123 2.38 7.65 9.86
C GLU A 123 3.88 7.98 9.96
N LYS A 124 4.75 6.97 9.98
CA LYS A 124 6.20 7.12 10.05
C LYS A 124 6.86 6.43 8.85
N ASN A 125 8.06 5.86 9.06
CA ASN A 125 8.84 5.24 8.00
C ASN A 125 8.43 3.78 7.77
N ALA A 126 8.69 3.28 6.58
CA ALA A 126 8.57 1.87 6.22
C ALA A 126 9.91 1.28 5.78
N GLY A 127 10.05 -0.03 5.95
CA GLY A 127 11.22 -0.79 5.53
C GLY A 127 11.27 -1.04 4.02
N SER A 128 12.15 -1.94 3.59
CA SER A 128 12.29 -2.35 2.19
C SER A 128 11.09 -3.18 1.69
N CYS A 129 10.92 -3.26 0.39
CA CYS A 129 9.83 -3.97 -0.28
C CYS A 129 8.44 -3.48 0.13
N PHE A 130 8.31 -2.20 0.48
CA PHE A 130 7.03 -1.57 0.81
C PHE A 130 6.09 -1.65 -0.39
N GLY A 131 4.92 -2.29 -0.21
CA GLY A 131 3.95 -2.49 -1.28
C GLY A 131 4.41 -3.44 -2.37
N ALA A 132 5.25 -4.45 -2.06
CA ALA A 132 5.63 -5.46 -3.04
C ALA A 132 4.41 -6.15 -3.65
N ALA A 133 4.40 -6.29 -4.97
CA ALA A 133 3.34 -6.95 -5.73
C ALA A 133 1.91 -6.40 -5.48
N ILE A 134 1.79 -5.16 -5.01
CA ILE A 134 0.48 -4.51 -4.82
C ILE A 134 -0.31 -4.51 -6.15
N ARG A 135 -1.60 -4.83 -6.08
CA ARG A 135 -2.50 -4.93 -7.24
C ARG A 135 -3.51 -3.80 -7.32
N GLY A 136 -3.85 -3.18 -6.20
CA GLY A 136 -4.84 -2.11 -6.15
C GLY A 136 -4.85 -1.38 -4.81
N GLY A 137 -5.67 -0.33 -4.71
CA GLY A 137 -5.80 0.50 -3.54
C GLY A 137 -4.74 1.59 -3.42
N ASP A 138 -4.77 2.31 -2.31
CA ASP A 138 -3.85 3.40 -1.97
C ASP A 138 -2.98 3.04 -0.78
N LEU A 139 -1.67 2.92 -1.00
CA LEU A 139 -0.68 2.63 0.01
C LEU A 139 0.18 3.88 0.26
N ILE A 140 0.12 4.41 1.47
CA ILE A 140 0.68 5.71 1.83
C ILE A 140 1.68 5.54 2.97
N CYS A 141 2.88 6.07 2.81
CA CYS A 141 3.87 6.24 3.86
C CYS A 141 4.20 7.73 3.99
N LYS A 142 3.90 8.35 5.12
CA LYS A 142 4.18 9.78 5.34
C LYS A 142 5.66 10.09 5.55
N GLY A 143 6.44 9.09 5.95
CA GLY A 143 7.91 9.18 6.05
C GLY A 143 8.61 8.60 4.83
N SER A 144 9.86 8.14 5.05
CA SER A 144 10.70 7.53 4.03
C SER A 144 10.51 6.00 3.99
N VAL A 145 10.86 5.41 2.85
CA VAL A 145 10.75 3.97 2.60
C VAL A 145 12.10 3.37 2.19
N GLY A 146 12.23 2.07 2.38
CA GLY A 146 13.45 1.35 2.03
C GLY A 146 13.59 1.04 0.55
N ALA A 147 14.59 0.22 0.22
CA ALA A 147 14.84 -0.26 -1.13
C ALA A 147 13.71 -1.16 -1.65
N ARG A 148 13.60 -1.27 -2.98
CA ARG A 148 12.59 -2.09 -3.67
C ARG A 148 11.14 -1.76 -3.31
N THR A 149 10.85 -0.50 -2.98
CA THR A 149 9.48 -0.03 -2.83
C THR A 149 8.72 -0.20 -4.15
N GLY A 150 7.55 -0.83 -4.09
CA GLY A 150 6.75 -1.13 -5.29
C GLY A 150 7.37 -2.17 -6.22
N ILE A 151 8.27 -3.04 -5.71
CA ILE A 151 8.77 -4.17 -6.52
C ILE A 151 7.61 -5.01 -7.02
N ASP A 152 7.64 -5.36 -8.33
CA ASP A 152 6.62 -6.18 -8.99
C ASP A 152 5.18 -5.62 -8.86
N GLN A 153 5.06 -4.30 -8.73
CA GLN A 153 3.76 -3.62 -8.61
C GLN A 153 2.89 -3.91 -9.85
N LYS A 154 1.66 -4.36 -9.64
CA LYS A 154 0.70 -4.76 -10.67
C LYS A 154 -0.48 -3.80 -10.82
N GLY A 155 -0.57 -2.80 -9.99
CA GLY A 155 -1.65 -1.79 -9.99
C GLY A 155 -1.64 -0.95 -8.74
N GLY A 156 -2.70 -0.18 -8.51
CA GLY A 156 -2.83 0.69 -7.35
C GLY A 156 -1.85 1.88 -7.33
N SER A 157 -1.80 2.56 -6.21
CA SER A 157 -0.89 3.69 -6.00
C SER A 157 -0.10 3.56 -4.70
N ILE A 158 1.20 3.87 -4.77
CA ILE A 158 2.09 4.00 -3.62
C ILE A 158 2.49 5.48 -3.51
N ILE A 159 2.30 6.09 -2.34
CA ILE A 159 2.62 7.50 -2.11
C ILE A 159 3.54 7.60 -0.90
N VAL A 160 4.68 8.23 -1.08
CA VAL A 160 5.74 8.37 -0.09
C VAL A 160 6.02 9.85 0.15
N GLY A 161 5.87 10.30 1.40
CA GLY A 161 6.11 11.69 1.79
C GLY A 161 7.58 12.06 1.96
N GLY A 162 8.44 11.08 2.16
CA GLY A 162 9.91 11.25 2.25
C GLY A 162 10.64 10.63 1.08
N ASP A 163 11.83 10.06 1.38
CA ASP A 163 12.73 9.47 0.40
C ASP A 163 12.43 7.98 0.17
N ALA A 164 12.87 7.46 -0.96
CA ALA A 164 12.83 6.04 -1.28
C ALA A 164 14.22 5.48 -1.60
N GLY A 165 14.44 4.23 -1.23
CA GLY A 165 15.72 3.54 -1.44
C GLY A 165 15.96 3.11 -2.88
N ALA A 166 17.05 2.39 -3.11
CA ALA A 166 17.43 1.85 -4.41
C ALA A 166 16.39 0.86 -4.95
N PHE A 167 16.34 0.72 -6.28
CA PHE A 167 15.44 -0.20 -6.99
C PHE A 167 13.95 0.06 -6.72
N THR A 168 13.56 1.29 -6.45
CA THR A 168 12.14 1.66 -6.37
C THR A 168 11.47 1.40 -7.73
N GLY A 169 10.34 0.69 -7.73
CA GLY A 169 9.62 0.28 -8.96
C GLY A 169 10.30 -0.85 -9.75
N PHE A 170 11.21 -1.63 -9.11
CA PHE A 170 11.84 -2.77 -9.79
C PHE A 170 10.79 -3.77 -10.29
N MET A 171 10.90 -4.14 -11.58
CA MET A 171 9.95 -5.05 -12.26
C MET A 171 8.48 -4.58 -12.20
N MET A 172 8.25 -3.28 -12.05
CA MET A 172 6.90 -2.71 -12.03
C MET A 172 6.15 -3.04 -13.33
N GLN A 173 4.95 -3.57 -13.21
CA GLN A 173 4.12 -3.99 -14.35
C GLN A 173 3.01 -2.99 -14.67
N ARG A 174 2.51 -2.25 -13.65
CA ARG A 174 1.46 -1.22 -13.76
C ARG A 174 1.36 -0.42 -12.48
N GLY A 175 0.53 0.61 -12.53
CA GLY A 175 0.21 1.44 -11.38
C GLY A 175 1.04 2.70 -11.32
N ARG A 176 1.01 3.36 -10.18
CA ARG A 176 1.71 4.63 -9.99
C ARG A 176 2.42 4.68 -8.65
N ILE A 177 3.63 5.21 -8.65
CA ILE A 177 4.42 5.48 -7.45
C ILE A 177 4.68 6.98 -7.38
N VAL A 178 4.48 7.58 -6.21
CA VAL A 178 4.80 9.00 -5.94
C VAL A 178 5.81 9.04 -4.81
N ILE A 179 6.95 9.65 -5.04
CA ILE A 179 7.99 9.91 -4.04
C ILE A 179 8.20 11.42 -3.98
N LEU A 180 7.90 12.04 -2.84
CA LEU A 180 8.06 13.49 -2.70
C LEU A 180 9.50 13.92 -2.43
N GLY A 181 10.30 13.05 -1.83
CA GLY A 181 11.72 13.23 -1.58
C GLY A 181 12.62 12.68 -2.68
N ASP A 182 13.83 12.32 -2.29
CA ASP A 182 14.85 11.77 -3.16
C ASP A 182 14.68 10.26 -3.38
N VAL A 183 15.18 9.75 -4.50
CA VAL A 183 15.16 8.32 -4.83
C VAL A 183 16.58 7.82 -5.06
N GLY A 184 16.87 6.62 -4.56
CA GLY A 184 18.16 5.96 -4.73
C GLY A 184 18.45 5.56 -6.17
N ILE A 185 19.47 4.73 -6.34
CA ILE A 185 19.93 4.23 -7.65
C ILE A 185 18.98 3.20 -8.25
N ASN A 186 19.04 3.03 -9.58
CA ASN A 186 18.29 2.03 -10.35
C ASN A 186 16.76 2.16 -10.20
N LEU A 187 16.26 3.41 -10.30
CA LEU A 187 14.83 3.69 -10.33
C LEU A 187 14.18 3.03 -11.55
N GLY A 188 13.12 2.24 -11.34
CA GLY A 188 12.34 1.62 -12.40
C GLY A 188 13.09 0.58 -13.20
N ASP A 189 14.15 -0.04 -12.63
CA ASP A 189 14.88 -1.08 -13.32
C ASP A 189 13.97 -2.26 -13.68
N SER A 190 14.10 -2.77 -14.89
CA SER A 190 13.27 -3.87 -15.43
C SER A 190 11.76 -3.61 -15.40
N MET A 191 11.32 -2.35 -15.36
CA MET A 191 9.88 -2.06 -15.40
C MET A 191 9.29 -2.33 -16.79
N TYR A 192 8.07 -2.83 -16.82
CA TYR A 192 7.31 -3.11 -18.05
C TYR A 192 6.36 -1.98 -18.42
N ASP A 193 5.68 -1.41 -17.42
CA ASP A 193 4.72 -0.32 -17.56
C ASP A 193 4.49 0.34 -16.19
N GLY A 194 3.89 1.52 -16.18
CA GLY A 194 3.58 2.30 -15.00
C GLY A 194 4.26 3.65 -14.99
N THR A 195 3.98 4.44 -13.96
CA THR A 195 4.53 5.80 -13.85
C THR A 195 5.06 6.03 -12.44
N ILE A 196 6.26 6.59 -12.35
CA ILE A 196 6.89 6.98 -11.10
C ILE A 196 7.10 8.50 -11.11
N TYR A 197 6.49 9.21 -10.16
CA TYR A 197 6.65 10.64 -9.97
C TYR A 197 7.65 10.89 -8.85
N VAL A 198 8.66 11.72 -9.10
CA VAL A 198 9.72 12.03 -8.13
C VAL A 198 9.79 13.54 -7.94
N GLY A 199 9.67 14.01 -6.69
CA GLY A 199 9.77 15.41 -6.34
C GLY A 199 11.20 15.87 -6.05
N GLY A 200 12.07 14.94 -5.63
CA GLY A 200 13.47 15.19 -5.31
C GLY A 200 14.44 14.75 -6.39
N LYS A 201 15.65 14.40 -5.98
CA LYS A 201 16.74 13.93 -6.86
C LYS A 201 16.63 12.43 -7.12
N ILE A 202 17.03 12.02 -8.30
CA ILE A 202 17.12 10.61 -8.71
C ILE A 202 18.59 10.23 -8.74
N GLY A 203 18.97 9.19 -7.98
CA GLY A 203 20.34 8.70 -7.92
C GLY A 203 20.82 8.15 -9.27
N SER A 204 20.03 7.27 -9.88
CA SER A 204 20.17 6.84 -11.28
C SER A 204 18.88 6.17 -11.76
N PHE A 205 18.67 6.14 -13.07
CA PHE A 205 17.63 5.33 -13.69
C PHE A 205 18.08 3.88 -13.83
N GLY A 206 17.13 2.95 -13.77
CA GLY A 206 17.30 1.57 -14.22
C GLY A 206 17.28 1.48 -15.75
N SER A 207 17.50 0.28 -16.28
CA SER A 207 17.69 0.08 -17.72
C SER A 207 16.47 0.44 -18.57
N ASP A 208 15.26 0.30 -18.03
CA ASP A 208 14.00 0.42 -18.79
C ASP A 208 13.19 1.67 -18.42
N ALA A 209 13.67 2.46 -17.46
CA ALA A 209 13.04 3.70 -17.07
C ALA A 209 13.51 4.87 -17.94
N ILE A 210 12.56 5.65 -18.43
CA ILE A 210 12.83 6.88 -19.21
C ILE A 210 12.13 8.08 -18.56
N GLU A 211 12.78 9.22 -18.58
CA GLU A 211 12.16 10.47 -18.16
C GLU A 211 11.15 10.95 -19.22
N SER A 212 9.99 11.42 -18.77
CA SER A 212 8.91 11.90 -19.61
C SER A 212 8.31 13.18 -19.06
N PRO A 213 7.91 14.13 -19.91
CA PRO A 213 7.21 15.34 -19.46
C PRO A 213 5.88 15.01 -18.80
N MET A 214 5.56 15.74 -17.72
CA MET A 214 4.27 15.62 -17.07
C MET A 214 3.13 16.16 -17.95
N THR A 215 2.07 15.38 -18.04
CA THR A 215 0.84 15.77 -18.71
C THR A 215 -0.13 16.50 -17.78
N LYS A 216 -1.19 17.08 -18.33
CA LYS A 216 -2.28 17.66 -17.53
C LYS A 216 -2.98 16.60 -16.68
N ASP A 217 -3.18 15.41 -17.23
CA ASP A 217 -3.83 14.29 -16.56
C ASP A 217 -2.99 13.79 -15.37
N ASP A 218 -1.65 13.77 -15.51
CA ASP A 218 -0.74 13.48 -14.41
C ASP A 218 -0.89 14.47 -13.27
N MET A 219 -0.96 15.78 -13.59
CA MET A 219 -1.11 16.83 -12.59
C MET A 219 -2.46 16.73 -11.86
N GLU A 220 -3.54 16.44 -12.55
CA GLU A 220 -4.87 16.27 -11.96
C GLU A 220 -4.91 15.03 -11.06
N TRP A 221 -4.34 13.92 -11.54
CA TRP A 221 -4.24 12.69 -10.77
C TRP A 221 -3.42 12.90 -9.48
N LEU A 222 -2.24 13.52 -9.58
CA LEU A 222 -1.39 13.82 -8.43
C LEU A 222 -2.13 14.69 -7.40
N LYS A 223 -2.79 15.77 -7.81
CA LYS A 223 -3.57 16.64 -6.91
C LYS A 223 -4.62 15.85 -6.14
N ARG A 224 -5.34 14.97 -6.83
CA ARG A 224 -6.36 14.10 -6.21
C ARG A 224 -5.72 13.14 -5.20
N LYS A 225 -4.65 12.46 -5.57
CA LYS A 225 -4.02 11.42 -4.74
C LYS A 225 -3.26 12.00 -3.54
N LEU A 226 -2.58 13.13 -3.68
CA LEU A 226 -1.93 13.81 -2.55
C LEU A 226 -2.97 14.27 -1.51
N LYS A 227 -4.13 14.75 -1.96
CA LYS A 227 -5.24 15.07 -1.05
C LYS A 227 -5.75 13.82 -0.30
N VAL A 228 -5.87 12.67 -0.98
CA VAL A 228 -6.24 11.39 -0.33
C VAL A 228 -5.18 10.93 0.66
N ALA A 229 -3.92 11.19 0.38
CA ALA A 229 -2.79 10.86 1.24
C ALA A 229 -2.66 11.76 2.48
N GLU A 230 -3.36 12.88 2.52
CA GLU A 230 -3.24 13.89 3.58
C GLU A 230 -1.81 14.46 3.66
N ILE A 231 -1.18 14.67 2.51
CA ILE A 231 0.16 15.20 2.31
C ILE A 231 0.11 16.48 1.46
#